data_e1201793ba23e540289f88665cda82a4
#
_entry.id   e1201793ba23e540289f88665cda82a4
#
_cell.length_a   1.000
_cell.length_b   1.000
_cell.length_c   1.000
_cell.angle_alpha   90.00
_cell.angle_beta   90.00
_cell.angle_gamma   90.00
#
_symmetry.space_group_name_H-M   'P 1'
#
loop_
_entity.id
_entity.type
_entity.pdbx_description
1 polymer ?
#
loop_
_entity_poly.entity_id
_entity_poly.type
_entity_poly.pdbx_seq_one_letter_code
_entity_poly.pdbx_strand_id
1 'polypeptide(L)'
;YVVAGAGIHGMSTAWRLAEKLTANGESVDGRIVIIDKADRIAAGATGIACGVVRNNYFQPAMRKLMAHSVSIWESDPEAFSYHPNGYMQISCEKMRQDVKQIHTEQAAIGYDSVFIEGEEESRNYMLEMFDDWQAEGITSVLHEKPGGYANNVKAMEGLSKKVLDLGVNVILNTEITGFVSEGNGKRVTAVETDKGTIECDNLIIGAGPWVRDFWHMLGLPSQIELKDLEGEVHQDIDILSFWQLE
;
A
#
# COMPACT_ATOMS: atom_id res chain seq x y z
N TYR A 1 -0.89 -18.85 -10.54
CA TYR A 1 -0.29 -17.68 -9.93
C TYR A 1 0.20 -18.03 -8.53
N VAL A 2 1.43 -17.69 -8.23
CA VAL A 2 1.97 -17.73 -6.86
C VAL A 2 2.15 -16.29 -6.37
N VAL A 3 1.68 -15.99 -5.17
CA VAL A 3 1.83 -14.71 -4.49
C VAL A 3 2.69 -14.91 -3.25
N ALA A 4 3.86 -14.31 -3.22
CA ALA A 4 4.78 -14.36 -2.10
C ALA A 4 4.44 -13.24 -1.08
N GLY A 5 3.98 -13.63 0.09
CA GLY A 5 3.64 -12.76 1.20
C GLY A 5 2.13 -12.58 1.43
N ALA A 6 1.69 -12.81 2.66
CA ALA A 6 0.32 -12.63 3.15
C ALA A 6 0.10 -11.30 3.88
N GLY A 7 0.86 -10.27 3.53
CA GLY A 7 0.62 -8.88 3.90
C GLY A 7 -0.40 -8.20 3.00
N ILE A 8 -0.66 -6.91 3.22
CA ILE A 8 -1.66 -6.14 2.47
C ILE A 8 -1.43 -6.20 0.94
N HIS A 9 -0.19 -6.11 0.46
CA HIS A 9 0.11 -6.13 -0.96
C HIS A 9 -0.22 -7.48 -1.60
N GLY A 10 0.21 -8.60 -0.99
CA GLY A 10 -0.08 -9.92 -1.54
C GLY A 10 -1.55 -10.27 -1.49
N MET A 11 -2.20 -10.05 -0.34
CA MET A 11 -3.61 -10.35 -0.14
C MET A 11 -4.52 -9.51 -1.05
N SER A 12 -4.29 -8.20 -1.17
CA SER A 12 -5.08 -7.33 -2.05
C SER A 12 -4.87 -7.65 -3.52
N THR A 13 -3.66 -8.01 -3.92
CA THR A 13 -3.37 -8.44 -5.30
C THR A 13 -4.09 -9.74 -5.62
N ALA A 14 -4.03 -10.74 -4.75
CA ALA A 14 -4.72 -12.01 -4.92
C ALA A 14 -6.24 -11.83 -4.97
N TRP A 15 -6.80 -10.99 -4.09
CA TRP A 15 -8.21 -10.65 -4.10
C TRP A 15 -8.65 -10.07 -5.45
N ARG A 16 -7.97 -9.01 -5.93
CA ARG A 16 -8.33 -8.35 -7.20
C ARG A 16 -8.10 -9.25 -8.42
N LEU A 17 -7.08 -10.12 -8.36
CA LEU A 17 -6.86 -11.12 -9.40
C LEU A 17 -8.01 -12.14 -9.44
N ALA A 18 -8.42 -12.66 -8.28
CA ALA A 18 -9.52 -13.59 -8.17
C ALA A 18 -10.85 -12.98 -8.67
N GLU A 19 -11.15 -11.72 -8.31
CA GLU A 19 -12.32 -11.00 -8.82
C GLU A 19 -12.29 -10.89 -10.35
N LYS A 20 -11.13 -10.55 -10.93
CA LYS A 20 -10.99 -10.43 -12.39
C LYS A 20 -11.17 -11.77 -13.11
N LEU A 21 -10.60 -12.85 -12.58
CA LEU A 21 -10.80 -14.20 -13.14
C LEU A 21 -12.28 -14.58 -13.09
N THR A 22 -12.92 -14.39 -11.96
CA THR A 22 -14.36 -14.65 -11.79
C THR A 22 -15.22 -13.84 -12.76
N ALA A 23 -14.92 -12.54 -12.91
CA ALA A 23 -15.64 -11.67 -13.84
C ALA A 23 -15.48 -12.09 -15.31
N ASN A 24 -14.37 -12.75 -15.65
CA ASN A 24 -14.11 -13.33 -16.97
C ASN A 24 -14.75 -14.73 -17.15
N GLY A 25 -15.44 -15.25 -16.13
CA GLY A 25 -16.02 -16.60 -16.16
C GLY A 25 -15.00 -17.72 -15.93
N GLU A 26 -13.83 -17.40 -15.38
CA GLU A 26 -12.76 -18.34 -15.07
C GLU A 26 -12.83 -18.82 -13.62
N SER A 27 -12.51 -20.11 -13.39
CA SER A 27 -12.38 -20.64 -12.03
C SER A 27 -11.14 -20.04 -11.34
N VAL A 28 -11.26 -19.77 -10.05
CA VAL A 28 -10.13 -19.36 -9.18
C VAL A 28 -9.49 -20.56 -8.48
N ASP A 29 -10.27 -21.61 -8.25
CA ASP A 29 -9.85 -22.80 -7.51
C ASP A 29 -8.60 -23.44 -8.13
N GLY A 30 -7.58 -23.64 -7.27
CA GLY A 30 -6.28 -24.18 -7.66
C GLY A 30 -5.40 -23.25 -8.52
N ARG A 31 -5.84 -22.03 -8.83
CA ARG A 31 -5.10 -21.11 -9.73
C ARG A 31 -4.34 -20.02 -9.03
N ILE A 32 -4.72 -19.66 -7.82
CA ILE A 32 -4.02 -18.63 -7.02
C ILE A 32 -3.65 -19.23 -5.67
N VAL A 33 -2.37 -19.13 -5.32
CA VAL A 33 -1.88 -19.51 -4.01
C VAL A 33 -1.04 -18.37 -3.42
N ILE A 34 -1.30 -18.01 -2.17
CA ILE A 34 -0.50 -17.10 -1.37
C ILE A 34 0.38 -17.93 -0.45
N ILE A 35 1.67 -17.60 -0.38
CA ILE A 35 2.64 -18.29 0.47
C ILE A 35 3.27 -17.28 1.43
N ASP A 36 3.30 -17.61 2.72
CA ASP A 36 4.00 -16.80 3.73
C ASP A 36 4.75 -17.69 4.72
N LYS A 37 5.95 -17.26 5.11
CA LYS A 37 6.79 -17.94 6.09
C LYS A 37 6.24 -17.85 7.52
N ALA A 38 5.43 -16.84 7.80
CA ALA A 38 4.83 -16.64 9.13
C ALA A 38 3.68 -17.62 9.40
N ASP A 39 3.36 -17.75 10.66
CA ASP A 39 2.25 -18.57 11.17
C ASP A 39 0.88 -17.91 11.02
N ARG A 40 0.85 -16.64 10.62
CA ARG A 40 -0.37 -15.84 10.45
C ARG A 40 -0.23 -14.81 9.33
N ILE A 41 -1.37 -14.38 8.83
CA ILE A 41 -1.45 -13.24 7.89
C ILE A 41 -1.01 -11.94 8.59
N ALA A 42 -0.57 -10.96 7.80
CA ALA A 42 -0.19 -9.63 8.29
C ALA A 42 0.90 -9.64 9.39
N ALA A 43 1.74 -10.67 9.45
CA ALA A 43 2.76 -10.79 10.48
C ALA A 43 3.89 -9.74 10.38
N GLY A 44 4.07 -9.14 9.20
CA GLY A 44 5.08 -8.10 8.94
C GLY A 44 4.58 -6.67 9.19
N ALA A 45 5.06 -5.72 8.38
CA ALA A 45 4.75 -4.29 8.50
C ALA A 45 3.25 -3.97 8.51
N THR A 46 2.44 -4.75 7.79
CA THR A 46 0.99 -4.58 7.77
C THR A 46 0.36 -4.68 9.17
N GLY A 47 0.77 -5.65 9.97
CA GLY A 47 0.19 -5.88 11.30
C GLY A 47 0.59 -4.84 12.36
N ILE A 48 1.64 -4.05 12.11
CA ILE A 48 2.13 -3.00 13.01
C ILE A 48 1.88 -1.58 12.47
N ALA A 49 1.27 -1.45 11.28
CA ALA A 49 0.96 -0.16 10.68
C ALA A 49 -0.04 0.63 11.54
N CYS A 50 0.02 1.96 11.49
CA CYS A 50 -0.91 2.83 12.21
C CYS A 50 -2.33 2.84 11.60
N GLY A 51 -2.50 2.30 10.40
CA GLY A 51 -3.80 2.16 9.75
C GLY A 51 -4.42 3.44 9.21
N VAL A 52 -3.66 4.53 9.10
CA VAL A 52 -4.17 5.79 8.53
C VAL A 52 -4.38 5.67 7.03
N VAL A 53 -5.57 6.03 6.57
CA VAL A 53 -5.97 6.04 5.16
C VAL A 53 -6.21 7.49 4.74
N ARG A 54 -5.44 7.99 3.76
CA ARG A 54 -5.44 9.39 3.37
C ARG A 54 -5.01 9.61 1.92
N ASN A 55 -5.20 10.82 1.41
CA ASN A 55 -4.71 11.25 0.10
C ASN A 55 -3.61 12.33 0.17
N ASN A 56 -3.16 12.68 1.35
CA ASN A 56 -2.17 13.72 1.61
C ASN A 56 -0.76 13.28 1.18
N TYR A 57 -0.44 13.49 -0.11
CA TYR A 57 0.86 13.15 -0.70
C TYR A 57 1.32 14.26 -1.65
N PHE A 58 2.62 14.54 -1.68
CA PHE A 58 3.21 15.54 -2.59
C PHE A 58 3.26 15.07 -4.05
N GLN A 59 3.40 13.76 -4.28
CA GLN A 59 3.50 13.22 -5.64
C GLN A 59 2.12 13.08 -6.31
N PRO A 60 1.89 13.69 -7.48
CA PRO A 60 0.60 13.62 -8.18
C PRO A 60 0.13 12.19 -8.50
N ALA A 61 1.07 11.31 -8.86
CA ALA A 61 0.76 9.90 -9.12
C ALA A 61 0.25 9.18 -7.87
N MET A 62 0.85 9.45 -6.72
CA MET A 62 0.42 8.90 -5.44
C MET A 62 -0.98 9.38 -5.04
N ARG A 63 -1.29 10.67 -5.25
CA ARG A 63 -2.65 11.18 -4.97
C ARG A 63 -3.73 10.47 -5.78
N LYS A 64 -3.51 10.24 -7.07
CA LYS A 64 -4.45 9.47 -7.91
C LYS A 64 -4.62 8.04 -7.42
N LEU A 65 -3.52 7.37 -7.08
CA LEU A 65 -3.54 6.02 -6.55
C LEU A 65 -4.25 5.95 -5.20
N MET A 66 -3.97 6.91 -4.30
CA MET A 66 -4.60 6.94 -2.98
C MET A 66 -6.07 7.32 -3.02
N ALA A 67 -6.51 8.20 -3.92
CA ALA A 67 -7.93 8.48 -4.12
C ALA A 67 -8.69 7.21 -4.51
N HIS A 68 -8.13 6.40 -5.42
CA HIS A 68 -8.68 5.09 -5.74
C HIS A 68 -8.64 4.13 -4.54
N SER A 69 -7.53 4.12 -3.78
CA SER A 69 -7.40 3.27 -2.59
C SER A 69 -8.44 3.63 -1.52
N VAL A 70 -8.66 4.92 -1.24
CA VAL A 70 -9.69 5.38 -0.30
C VAL A 70 -11.07 4.87 -0.71
N SER A 71 -11.42 4.94 -2.00
CA SER A 71 -12.71 4.43 -2.48
C SER A 71 -12.89 2.91 -2.26
N ILE A 72 -11.80 2.14 -2.25
CA ILE A 72 -11.83 0.71 -1.92
C ILE A 72 -12.14 0.51 -0.43
N TRP A 73 -11.49 1.26 0.47
CA TRP A 73 -11.76 1.20 1.90
C TRP A 73 -13.20 1.57 2.21
N GLU A 74 -13.73 2.60 1.56
CA GLU A 74 -15.11 3.09 1.72
C GLU A 74 -16.16 2.16 1.10
N SER A 75 -15.78 1.27 0.18
CA SER A 75 -16.71 0.34 -0.46
C SER A 75 -17.26 -0.74 0.47
N ASP A 76 -16.54 -1.09 1.53
CA ASP A 76 -16.94 -2.10 2.52
C ASP A 76 -16.30 -1.80 3.89
N PRO A 77 -16.73 -0.71 4.57
CA PRO A 77 -16.11 -0.29 5.82
C PRO A 77 -16.17 -1.33 6.94
N GLU A 78 -17.22 -2.13 6.96
CA GLU A 78 -17.38 -3.18 7.98
C GLU A 78 -16.35 -4.29 7.78
N ALA A 79 -16.21 -4.83 6.57
CA ALA A 79 -15.24 -5.88 6.29
C ALA A 79 -13.80 -5.40 6.51
N PHE A 80 -13.50 -4.14 6.21
CA PHE A 80 -12.17 -3.58 6.38
C PHE A 80 -11.93 -2.92 7.74
N SER A 81 -12.89 -3.00 8.67
CA SER A 81 -12.83 -2.28 9.97
C SER A 81 -12.36 -0.83 9.80
N TYR A 82 -12.92 -0.17 8.77
CA TYR A 82 -12.57 1.17 8.35
C TYR A 82 -13.52 2.20 8.95
N HIS A 83 -12.95 3.30 9.42
CA HIS A 83 -13.66 4.41 10.05
C HIS A 83 -13.44 5.67 9.20
N PRO A 84 -14.47 6.17 8.48
CA PRO A 84 -14.35 7.32 7.58
C PRO A 84 -14.41 8.65 8.35
N ASN A 85 -13.40 8.92 9.16
CA ASN A 85 -13.35 10.13 10.00
C ASN A 85 -12.67 11.31 9.30
N GLY A 86 -12.25 11.12 8.05
CA GLY A 86 -11.40 12.07 7.35
C GLY A 86 -9.94 12.03 7.81
N TYR A 87 -9.16 12.91 7.23
CA TYR A 87 -7.77 13.12 7.62
C TYR A 87 -7.47 14.61 7.69
N MET A 88 -6.74 15.04 8.71
CA MET A 88 -6.40 16.44 8.88
C MET A 88 -4.90 16.62 9.02
N GLN A 89 -4.36 17.55 8.24
CA GLN A 89 -3.02 18.08 8.43
C GLN A 89 -3.09 19.51 8.89
N ILE A 90 -2.54 19.77 10.08
CA ILE A 90 -2.31 21.10 10.60
C ILE A 90 -0.85 21.49 10.36
N SER A 91 -0.59 22.74 9.98
CA SER A 91 0.75 23.13 9.58
C SER A 91 1.10 24.56 9.98
N CYS A 92 2.36 24.79 10.30
CA CYS A 92 2.92 26.12 10.50
C CYS A 92 3.23 26.80 9.15
N GLU A 93 3.62 28.07 9.19
CA GLU A 93 3.88 28.92 8.03
C GLU A 93 4.81 28.29 7.00
N LYS A 94 5.84 27.56 7.44
CA LYS A 94 6.84 26.94 6.55
C LYS A 94 6.22 25.94 5.58
N MET A 95 5.16 25.23 6.00
CA MET A 95 4.51 24.18 5.20
C MET A 95 3.27 24.68 4.44
N ARG A 96 2.82 25.90 4.70
CA ARG A 96 1.53 26.41 4.19
C ARG A 96 1.39 26.30 2.68
N GLN A 97 2.41 26.69 1.93
CA GLN A 97 2.34 26.66 0.46
C GLN A 97 2.29 25.24 -0.10
N ASP A 98 3.07 24.33 0.48
CA ASP A 98 3.10 22.93 0.08
C ASP A 98 1.73 22.27 0.34
N VAL A 99 1.14 22.52 1.50
CA VAL A 99 -0.18 22.00 1.87
C VAL A 99 -1.29 22.59 0.99
N LYS A 100 -1.19 23.88 0.64
CA LYS A 100 -2.09 24.55 -0.32
C LYS A 100 -2.02 23.91 -1.70
N GLN A 101 -0.82 23.56 -2.15
CA GLN A 101 -0.63 22.86 -3.42
C GLN A 101 -1.29 21.49 -3.40
N ILE A 102 -1.16 20.71 -2.31
CA ILE A 102 -1.84 19.42 -2.17
C ILE A 102 -3.35 19.59 -2.34
N HIS A 103 -3.97 20.57 -1.64
CA HIS A 103 -5.39 20.86 -1.78
C HIS A 103 -5.79 21.18 -3.23
N THR A 104 -5.02 22.07 -3.90
CA THR A 104 -5.29 22.43 -5.29
C THR A 104 -5.27 21.22 -6.23
N GLU A 105 -4.32 20.33 -6.02
CA GLU A 105 -4.19 19.13 -6.84
C GLU A 105 -5.17 18.02 -6.46
N GLN A 106 -5.63 17.96 -5.20
CA GLN A 106 -6.76 17.12 -4.77
C GLN A 106 -8.05 17.57 -5.47
N ALA A 107 -8.32 18.87 -5.49
CA ALA A 107 -9.48 19.43 -6.17
C ALA A 107 -9.46 19.10 -7.69
N ALA A 108 -8.28 19.12 -8.32
CA ALA A 108 -8.13 18.79 -9.73
C ALA A 108 -8.46 17.32 -10.09
N ILE A 109 -8.41 16.42 -9.13
CA ILE A 109 -8.82 15.01 -9.29
C ILE A 109 -10.20 14.70 -8.68
N GLY A 110 -10.93 15.73 -8.22
CA GLY A 110 -12.24 15.58 -7.60
C GLY A 110 -12.22 14.96 -6.18
N TYR A 111 -11.07 15.02 -5.48
CA TYR A 111 -10.96 14.55 -4.10
C TYR A 111 -11.37 15.67 -3.14
N ASP A 112 -12.36 15.40 -2.30
CA ASP A 112 -12.98 16.40 -1.42
C ASP A 112 -12.06 16.77 -0.24
N SER A 113 -11.64 18.03 -0.19
CA SER A 113 -10.85 18.57 0.90
C SER A 113 -11.14 20.06 1.10
N VAL A 114 -10.89 20.55 2.31
CA VAL A 114 -10.98 21.96 2.68
C VAL A 114 -9.60 22.45 3.08
N PHE A 115 -9.22 23.62 2.58
CA PHE A 115 -7.99 24.29 2.98
C PHE A 115 -8.31 25.61 3.67
N ILE A 116 -7.86 25.74 4.92
CA ILE A 116 -8.00 26.94 5.73
C ILE A 116 -6.63 27.61 5.79
N GLU A 117 -6.58 28.91 5.55
CA GLU A 117 -5.35 29.71 5.52
C GLU A 117 -5.47 30.90 6.47
N GLY A 118 -4.47 31.11 7.33
CA GLY A 118 -4.45 32.12 8.38
C GLY A 118 -4.44 31.49 9.78
N GLU A 119 -3.78 32.15 10.73
CA GLU A 119 -3.66 31.64 12.10
C GLU A 119 -5.01 31.73 12.84
N GLU A 120 -5.70 32.85 12.70
CA GLU A 120 -7.00 33.06 13.32
C GLU A 120 -8.07 32.14 12.69
N GLU A 121 -8.11 32.05 11.37
CA GLU A 121 -9.03 31.18 10.63
C GLU A 121 -8.78 29.72 10.96
N SER A 122 -7.52 29.30 11.02
CA SER A 122 -7.15 27.94 11.40
C SER A 122 -7.60 27.63 12.84
N ARG A 123 -7.36 28.56 13.75
CA ARG A 123 -7.80 28.42 15.14
C ARG A 123 -9.32 28.28 15.26
N ASN A 124 -10.07 29.17 14.59
CA ASN A 124 -11.53 29.13 14.62
C ASN A 124 -12.07 27.83 14.05
N TYR A 125 -11.53 27.37 12.91
CA TYR A 125 -11.90 26.09 12.31
C TYR A 125 -11.63 24.90 13.23
N MET A 126 -10.49 24.91 13.93
CA MET A 126 -10.17 23.84 14.88
C MET A 126 -11.07 23.86 16.12
N LEU A 127 -11.43 25.05 16.62
CA LEU A 127 -12.34 25.19 17.76
C LEU A 127 -13.79 24.75 17.46
N GLU A 128 -14.22 24.75 16.20
CA GLU A 128 -15.53 24.18 15.80
C GLU A 128 -15.58 22.66 16.01
N MET A 129 -14.43 21.99 16.00
CA MET A 129 -14.31 20.53 16.12
C MET A 129 -13.78 20.07 17.46
N PHE A 130 -12.92 20.87 18.07
CA PHE A 130 -12.24 20.56 19.32
C PHE A 130 -12.30 21.79 20.23
N ASP A 131 -13.23 21.81 21.15
CA ASP A 131 -13.52 22.95 22.04
C ASP A 131 -12.38 23.31 23.00
N ASP A 132 -11.45 22.39 23.22
CA ASP A 132 -10.24 22.54 24.03
C ASP A 132 -8.97 22.82 23.22
N TRP A 133 -9.09 23.18 21.93
CA TRP A 133 -7.95 23.46 21.07
C TRP A 133 -7.06 24.60 21.57
N GLN A 134 -5.77 24.34 21.78
CA GLN A 134 -4.81 25.29 22.37
C GLN A 134 -3.52 25.46 21.55
N ALA A 135 -3.37 24.78 20.40
CA ALA A 135 -2.14 24.90 19.61
C ALA A 135 -1.97 26.32 19.04
N GLU A 136 -0.75 26.81 19.09
CA GLU A 136 -0.32 28.12 18.58
C GLU A 136 0.58 27.92 17.34
N GLY A 137 0.71 28.98 16.51
CA GLY A 137 1.58 28.98 15.34
C GLY A 137 1.09 28.09 14.19
N ILE A 138 -0.16 27.65 14.22
CA ILE A 138 -0.80 26.94 13.12
C ILE A 138 -1.38 27.95 12.15
N THR A 139 -0.85 28.00 10.93
CA THR A 139 -1.25 28.97 9.91
C THR A 139 -2.00 28.34 8.74
N SER A 140 -2.16 27.02 8.74
CA SER A 140 -2.99 26.34 7.76
C SER A 140 -3.51 25.00 8.26
N VAL A 141 -4.70 24.64 7.79
CA VAL A 141 -5.34 23.33 8.00
C VAL A 141 -5.77 22.77 6.63
N LEU A 142 -5.35 21.58 6.29
CA LEU A 142 -5.92 20.79 5.21
C LEU A 142 -6.76 19.67 5.81
N HIS A 143 -8.06 19.70 5.55
CA HIS A 143 -8.98 18.69 6.04
C HIS A 143 -9.54 17.90 4.84
N GLU A 144 -9.08 16.69 4.66
CA GLU A 144 -9.63 15.72 3.72
C GLU A 144 -10.92 15.14 4.31
N LYS A 145 -12.02 15.25 3.59
CA LYS A 145 -13.29 14.69 4.03
C LYS A 145 -13.38 13.18 3.87
N PRO A 146 -12.94 12.59 2.72
CA PRO A 146 -12.70 11.17 2.61
C PRO A 146 -11.41 10.78 3.36
N GLY A 147 -11.24 9.48 3.58
CA GLY A 147 -10.13 8.98 4.37
C GLY A 147 -10.52 8.68 5.81
N GLY A 148 -9.55 8.36 6.63
CA GLY A 148 -9.79 8.00 8.02
C GLY A 148 -8.75 7.01 8.54
N TYR A 149 -9.21 6.01 9.28
CA TYR A 149 -8.32 4.93 9.74
C TYR A 149 -9.00 3.56 9.68
N ALA A 150 -8.18 2.52 9.61
CA ALA A 150 -8.64 1.15 9.73
C ALA A 150 -7.90 0.45 10.88
N ASN A 151 -8.58 -0.47 11.56
CA ASN A 151 -7.87 -1.43 12.39
C ASN A 151 -7.16 -2.42 11.45
N ASN A 152 -5.86 -2.29 11.33
CA ASN A 152 -5.07 -3.03 10.36
C ASN A 152 -5.20 -4.55 10.48
N VAL A 153 -5.23 -5.10 11.70
CA VAL A 153 -5.39 -6.55 11.92
C VAL A 153 -6.78 -7.00 11.47
N LYS A 154 -7.84 -6.33 11.93
CA LYS A 154 -9.22 -6.65 11.54
C LYS A 154 -9.47 -6.44 10.05
N ALA A 155 -8.89 -5.41 9.45
CA ALA A 155 -8.96 -5.19 8.02
C ALA A 155 -8.35 -6.36 7.23
N MET A 156 -7.23 -6.89 7.71
CA MET A 156 -6.60 -8.06 7.09
C MET A 156 -7.39 -9.35 7.30
N GLU A 157 -8.06 -9.51 8.44
CA GLU A 157 -9.00 -10.61 8.67
C GLU A 157 -10.18 -10.56 7.68
N GLY A 158 -10.78 -9.38 7.50
CA GLY A 158 -11.84 -9.18 6.52
C GLY A 158 -11.38 -9.39 5.08
N LEU A 159 -10.21 -8.88 4.70
CA LEU A 159 -9.62 -9.13 3.39
C LEU A 159 -9.31 -10.61 3.18
N SER A 160 -8.80 -11.29 4.19
CA SER A 160 -8.53 -12.73 4.16
C SER A 160 -9.81 -13.52 3.89
N LYS A 161 -10.90 -13.16 4.57
CA LYS A 161 -12.20 -13.79 4.29
C LYS A 161 -12.63 -13.63 2.84
N LYS A 162 -12.53 -12.41 2.28
CA LYS A 162 -12.84 -12.14 0.86
C LYS A 162 -11.98 -13.00 -0.09
N VAL A 163 -10.70 -13.13 0.21
CA VAL A 163 -9.74 -13.92 -0.57
C VAL A 163 -10.11 -15.41 -0.55
N LEU A 164 -10.40 -15.96 0.62
CA LEU A 164 -10.77 -17.37 0.81
C LEU A 164 -12.14 -17.69 0.20
N ASP A 165 -13.12 -16.80 0.35
CA ASP A 165 -14.47 -16.96 -0.21
C ASP A 165 -14.43 -17.01 -1.75
N LEU A 166 -13.42 -16.43 -2.40
CA LEU A 166 -13.18 -16.48 -3.84
C LEU A 166 -12.41 -17.75 -4.29
N GLY A 167 -12.00 -18.61 -3.36
CA GLY A 167 -11.30 -19.87 -3.70
C GLY A 167 -9.79 -19.74 -3.83
N VAL A 168 -9.18 -18.66 -3.32
CA VAL A 168 -7.72 -18.51 -3.24
C VAL A 168 -7.16 -19.36 -2.10
N ASN A 169 -6.08 -20.09 -2.35
CA ASN A 169 -5.38 -20.85 -1.32
C ASN A 169 -4.36 -19.99 -0.57
N VAL A 170 -4.30 -20.12 0.76
CA VAL A 170 -3.30 -19.44 1.60
C VAL A 170 -2.51 -20.50 2.36
N ILE A 171 -1.19 -20.55 2.13
CA ILE A 171 -0.26 -21.48 2.76
C ILE A 171 0.68 -20.68 3.68
N LEU A 172 0.48 -20.83 4.96
CA LEU A 172 1.31 -20.22 6.00
C LEU A 172 2.41 -21.19 6.47
N ASN A 173 3.33 -20.71 7.33
CA ASN A 173 4.47 -21.48 7.83
C ASN A 173 5.30 -22.12 6.68
N THR A 174 5.41 -21.46 5.55
CA THR A 174 6.11 -21.98 4.38
C THR A 174 7.04 -20.91 3.83
N GLU A 175 8.33 -21.15 3.92
CA GLU A 175 9.35 -20.21 3.49
C GLU A 175 9.74 -20.45 2.03
N ILE A 176 9.71 -19.38 1.22
CA ILE A 176 10.26 -19.41 -0.15
C ILE A 176 11.77 -19.31 -0.03
N THR A 177 12.47 -20.30 -0.58
CA THR A 177 13.92 -20.45 -0.51
C THR A 177 14.62 -20.21 -1.85
N GLY A 178 13.88 -20.20 -2.95
CA GLY A 178 14.43 -19.99 -4.28
C GLY A 178 13.39 -19.97 -5.38
N PHE A 179 13.88 -19.86 -6.61
CA PHE A 179 13.07 -19.85 -7.82
C PHE A 179 13.67 -20.73 -8.90
N VAL A 180 12.85 -21.50 -9.57
CA VAL A 180 13.22 -22.19 -10.81
C VAL A 180 12.91 -21.27 -11.97
N SER A 181 13.89 -21.03 -12.84
CA SER A 181 13.75 -20.16 -14.00
C SER A 181 14.23 -20.81 -15.29
N GLU A 182 13.64 -20.41 -16.39
CA GLU A 182 13.98 -20.79 -17.76
C GLU A 182 14.50 -19.58 -18.55
N GLY A 183 15.08 -19.85 -19.73
CA GLY A 183 15.48 -18.80 -20.66
C GLY A 183 16.57 -17.87 -20.11
N ASN A 184 17.58 -18.42 -19.41
CA ASN A 184 18.65 -17.64 -18.74
C ASN A 184 18.10 -16.64 -17.70
N GLY A 185 17.15 -17.10 -16.87
CA GLY A 185 16.58 -16.29 -15.79
C GLY A 185 15.44 -15.34 -16.22
N LYS A 186 15.00 -15.43 -17.49
CA LYS A 186 13.98 -14.52 -18.02
C LYS A 186 12.54 -14.85 -17.57
N ARG A 187 12.28 -16.08 -17.16
CA ARG A 187 10.94 -16.52 -16.75
C ARG A 187 11.04 -17.44 -15.54
N VAL A 188 10.35 -17.10 -14.48
CA VAL A 188 10.15 -17.98 -13.33
C VAL A 188 9.05 -18.98 -13.67
N THR A 189 9.33 -20.26 -13.45
CA THR A 189 8.40 -21.35 -13.74
C THR A 189 7.99 -22.13 -12.50
N ALA A 190 8.72 -21.97 -11.38
CA ALA A 190 8.33 -22.52 -10.10
C ALA A 190 8.97 -21.75 -8.96
N VAL A 191 8.36 -21.90 -7.77
CA VAL A 191 8.84 -21.39 -6.50
C VAL A 191 9.31 -22.56 -5.64
N GLU A 192 10.54 -22.51 -5.17
CA GLU A 192 11.09 -23.47 -4.22
C GLU A 192 10.75 -23.04 -2.80
N THR A 193 10.29 -23.95 -1.99
CA THR A 193 9.98 -23.72 -0.57
C THR A 193 10.63 -24.76 0.32
N ASP A 194 10.69 -24.48 1.61
CA ASP A 194 11.14 -25.45 2.64
C ASP A 194 10.28 -26.73 2.71
N LYS A 195 9.12 -26.76 2.00
CA LYS A 195 8.20 -27.90 1.95
C LYS A 195 8.03 -28.54 0.58
N GLY A 196 8.80 -28.07 -0.40
CA GLY A 196 8.74 -28.58 -1.78
C GLY A 196 8.58 -27.48 -2.80
N THR A 197 8.42 -27.85 -4.05
CA THR A 197 8.36 -26.94 -5.20
C THR A 197 6.94 -26.76 -5.67
N ILE A 198 6.55 -25.52 -6.00
CA ILE A 198 5.23 -25.16 -6.51
C ILE A 198 5.41 -24.54 -7.90
N GLU A 199 4.89 -25.19 -8.94
CA GLU A 199 4.91 -24.67 -10.30
C GLU A 199 4.02 -23.45 -10.46
N CYS A 200 4.43 -22.48 -11.27
CA CYS A 200 3.65 -21.30 -11.57
C CYS A 200 3.92 -20.72 -12.96
N ASP A 201 2.89 -20.14 -13.55
CA ASP A 201 3.01 -19.33 -14.77
C ASP A 201 3.39 -17.88 -14.45
N ASN A 202 3.00 -17.39 -13.28
CA ASN A 202 3.21 -16.03 -12.83
C ASN A 202 3.54 -16.02 -11.34
N LEU A 203 4.57 -15.24 -10.99
CA LEU A 203 4.98 -14.96 -9.64
C LEU A 203 4.72 -13.48 -9.31
N ILE A 204 4.08 -13.23 -8.18
CA ILE A 204 3.87 -11.89 -7.62
C ILE A 204 4.63 -11.81 -6.30
N ILE A 205 5.51 -10.84 -6.16
CA ILE A 205 6.31 -10.64 -4.95
C ILE A 205 5.66 -9.52 -4.12
N GLY A 206 4.92 -9.90 -3.09
CA GLY A 206 4.32 -9.03 -2.09
C GLY A 206 5.00 -9.14 -0.72
N ALA A 207 6.31 -9.40 -0.70
CA ALA A 207 7.08 -9.79 0.49
C ALA A 207 7.43 -8.61 1.44
N GLY A 208 6.89 -7.40 1.20
CA GLY A 208 7.19 -6.24 2.05
C GLY A 208 8.68 -5.95 2.15
N PRO A 209 9.23 -5.72 3.37
CA PRO A 209 10.66 -5.42 3.54
C PRO A 209 11.61 -6.54 3.07
N TRP A 210 11.12 -7.76 2.96
CA TRP A 210 11.93 -8.90 2.47
C TRP A 210 12.03 -8.96 0.94
N VAL A 211 11.49 -8.01 0.20
CA VAL A 211 11.63 -7.94 -1.27
C VAL A 211 13.09 -7.95 -1.70
N ARG A 212 14.00 -7.42 -0.89
CA ARG A 212 15.43 -7.44 -1.09
C ARG A 212 16.00 -8.87 -1.21
N ASP A 213 15.55 -9.79 -0.35
CA ASP A 213 16.02 -11.18 -0.39
C ASP A 213 15.55 -11.87 -1.68
N PHE A 214 14.32 -11.62 -2.09
CA PHE A 214 13.77 -12.08 -3.37
C PHE A 214 14.51 -11.51 -4.58
N TRP A 215 14.92 -10.26 -4.50
CA TRP A 215 15.74 -9.61 -5.53
C TRP A 215 17.08 -10.33 -5.74
N HIS A 216 17.74 -10.69 -4.63
CA HIS A 216 18.97 -11.47 -4.67
C HIS A 216 18.74 -12.90 -5.18
N MET A 217 17.68 -13.59 -4.73
CA MET A 217 17.34 -14.93 -5.20
C MET A 217 17.10 -14.97 -6.72
N LEU A 218 16.57 -13.87 -7.28
CA LEU A 218 16.35 -13.72 -8.73
C LEU A 218 17.62 -13.33 -9.51
N GLY A 219 18.74 -13.08 -8.84
CA GLY A 219 19.99 -12.63 -9.48
C GLY A 219 19.86 -11.26 -10.15
N LEU A 220 18.95 -10.40 -9.70
CA LEU A 220 18.74 -9.08 -10.26
C LEU A 220 19.87 -8.11 -9.83
N PRO A 221 20.18 -7.08 -10.65
CA PRO A 221 21.23 -6.11 -10.35
C PRO A 221 20.97 -5.37 -9.04
N SER A 222 21.98 -5.22 -8.20
CA SER A 222 21.92 -4.40 -6.98
C SER A 222 22.05 -2.91 -7.27
N GLN A 223 22.59 -2.55 -8.41
CA GLN A 223 22.76 -1.17 -8.86
C GLN A 223 21.96 -0.92 -10.14
N ILE A 224 21.36 0.25 -10.24
CA ILE A 224 20.59 0.70 -11.39
C ILE A 224 21.02 2.08 -11.83
N GLU A 225 20.75 2.39 -13.10
CA GLU A 225 20.73 3.74 -13.61
C GLU A 225 19.31 4.34 -13.39
N LEU A 226 19.25 5.51 -12.80
CA LEU A 226 18.01 6.25 -12.57
C LEU A 226 18.07 7.58 -13.29
N LYS A 227 17.01 7.89 -14.04
CA LYS A 227 16.80 9.22 -14.60
C LYS A 227 15.79 9.97 -13.72
N ASP A 228 16.19 11.13 -13.19
CA ASP A 228 15.32 11.97 -12.39
C ASP A 228 14.30 12.77 -13.23
N LEU A 229 13.48 13.57 -12.56
CA LEU A 229 12.43 14.37 -13.21
C LEU A 229 13.01 15.51 -14.06
N GLU A 230 14.20 15.98 -13.75
CA GLU A 230 14.95 17.00 -14.47
C GLU A 230 15.67 16.42 -15.70
N GLY A 231 15.74 15.09 -15.78
CA GLY A 231 16.35 14.34 -16.88
C GLY A 231 17.84 14.05 -16.66
N GLU A 232 18.38 14.32 -15.48
CA GLU A 232 19.72 13.94 -15.09
C GLU A 232 19.82 12.44 -14.83
N VAL A 233 20.92 11.84 -15.28
CA VAL A 233 21.16 10.39 -15.15
C VAL A 233 22.11 10.14 -13.99
N HIS A 234 21.63 9.42 -12.98
CA HIS A 234 22.39 8.96 -11.83
C HIS A 234 22.77 7.50 -12.05
N GLN A 235 24.06 7.20 -12.08
CA GLN A 235 24.59 5.85 -12.25
C GLN A 235 24.93 5.22 -10.89
N ASP A 236 25.02 3.90 -10.88
CA ASP A 236 25.43 3.09 -9.73
C ASP A 236 24.57 3.32 -8.46
N ILE A 237 23.30 3.66 -8.66
CA ILE A 237 22.35 3.80 -7.55
C ILE A 237 22.06 2.42 -6.97
N ASP A 238 22.48 2.21 -5.72
CA ASP A 238 22.17 1.00 -4.97
C ASP A 238 20.70 1.01 -4.56
N ILE A 239 19.89 0.19 -5.24
CA ILE A 239 18.45 0.08 -4.97
C ILE A 239 18.15 -0.54 -3.60
N LEU A 240 19.14 -1.20 -2.99
CA LEU A 240 18.98 -1.84 -1.68
C LEU A 240 19.25 -0.87 -0.52
N SER A 241 19.97 0.23 -0.77
CA SER A 241 20.21 1.29 0.22
C SER A 241 19.02 2.21 0.42
N PHE A 242 18.05 2.21 -0.50
CA PHE A 242 16.86 3.08 -0.43
C PHE A 242 16.03 2.88 0.86
N TRP A 243 16.16 1.74 1.52
CA TRP A 243 15.50 1.44 2.79
C TRP A 243 16.26 1.95 4.03
N GLN A 244 17.41 2.57 3.85
CA GLN A 244 18.23 3.15 4.93
C GLN A 244 18.08 4.67 5.05
N LEU A 245 17.28 5.29 4.21
CA LEU A 245 16.94 6.71 4.33
C LEU A 245 15.80 6.84 5.35
N GLU A 246 16.19 7.03 6.60
CA GLU A 246 15.32 7.51 7.67
C GLU A 246 14.91 8.97 7.45
#